data_c22b7a03104e5e79a1b0bb8d5adc27ba
#
_entry.id   c22b7a03104e5e79a1b0bb8d5adc27ba
#
_cell.length_a   1.000
_cell.length_b   1.000
_cell.length_c   1.000
_cell.angle_alpha   90.00
_cell.angle_beta   90.00
_cell.angle_gamma   90.00
#
_symmetry.space_group_name_H-M   'P 1'
#
loop_
_entity.id
_entity.type
_entity.pdbx_description
1 polymer ?
#
loop_
_entity_poly.entity_id
_entity_poly.type
_entity_poly.pdbx_seq_one_letter_code
_entity_poly.pdbx_strand_id
1 'polypeptide(L)'
;RGQLVDRTSIHCRDEVIEKRQRLGDFEGDTVIGKNHKGALLTLVERKSLYVHIVHLGQTRTTAKTISCALACLRSSHAYSVTFDNGKEFSEHRRITDAGIETYFADPYKSIQRARNENTNGLIRQYLPKSSSFDHVSKERIEQIETALNNRPRKTLGWYTPSDIMASFYTVA
;
A
#
# COMPACT_ATOMS: atom_id res chain seq x y z
N ARG A 1 -6.41 21.52 -7.75
CA ARG A 1 -6.75 20.35 -6.90
C ARG A 1 -6.57 20.76 -5.46
N GLY A 2 -7.64 20.75 -4.65
CA GLY A 2 -7.55 21.10 -3.22
C GLY A 2 -6.57 20.19 -2.50
N GLN A 3 -5.74 20.78 -1.64
CA GLN A 3 -4.84 20.02 -0.77
C GLN A 3 -5.68 19.28 0.29
N LEU A 4 -5.23 18.09 0.68
CA LEU A 4 -5.81 17.37 1.81
C LEU A 4 -5.57 18.20 3.09
N VAL A 5 -6.61 18.34 3.90
CA VAL A 5 -6.53 19.08 5.17
C VAL A 5 -5.72 18.26 6.18
N ASP A 6 -4.89 18.95 6.99
CA ASP A 6 -4.12 18.36 8.10
C ASP A 6 -3.19 17.21 7.73
N ARG A 7 -2.65 17.21 6.52
CA ARG A 7 -1.67 16.23 6.07
C ARG A 7 -0.30 16.49 6.69
N THR A 8 0.37 15.44 7.16
CA THR A 8 1.78 15.48 7.55
C THR A 8 2.66 15.24 6.33
N SER A 9 3.62 16.13 6.07
CA SER A 9 4.53 15.98 4.95
C SER A 9 5.46 14.77 5.12
N ILE A 10 5.81 14.12 4.00
CA ILE A 10 6.83 13.06 3.96
C ILE A 10 8.18 13.50 4.55
N HIS A 11 8.49 14.80 4.52
CA HIS A 11 9.71 15.35 5.09
C HIS A 11 9.74 15.35 6.62
N CYS A 12 8.59 15.10 7.27
CA CYS A 12 8.49 14.94 8.72
C CYS A 12 8.69 13.50 9.17
N ARG A 13 8.97 12.56 8.24
CA ARG A 13 9.21 11.15 8.60
C ARG A 13 10.52 11.00 9.36
N ASP A 14 10.48 10.16 10.39
CA ASP A 14 11.68 9.78 11.12
C ASP A 14 12.70 9.07 10.21
N GLU A 15 13.97 9.21 10.55
CA GLU A 15 15.08 8.60 9.82
C GLU A 15 14.95 7.07 9.73
N VAL A 16 14.43 6.41 10.77
CA VAL A 16 14.17 4.98 10.81
C VAL A 16 13.22 4.53 9.68
N ILE A 17 12.21 5.35 9.39
CA ILE A 17 11.26 5.12 8.29
C ILE A 17 11.95 5.34 6.95
N GLU A 18 12.69 6.46 6.83
CA GLU A 18 13.36 6.83 5.60
C GLU A 18 14.40 5.79 5.18
N LYS A 19 15.20 5.32 6.12
CA LYS A 19 16.24 4.29 5.92
C LYS A 19 15.70 2.86 5.88
N ARG A 20 14.38 2.64 6.07
CA ARG A 20 13.74 1.30 6.10
C ARG A 20 14.39 0.36 7.11
N GLN A 21 14.69 0.86 8.30
CA GLN A 21 15.43 0.10 9.31
C GLN A 21 14.52 -0.87 10.07
N ARG A 22 13.22 -0.57 10.20
CA ARG A 22 12.24 -1.42 10.90
C ARG A 22 11.19 -1.97 9.90
N LEU A 23 10.46 -3.01 10.34
CA LEU A 23 9.24 -3.48 9.70
C LEU A 23 8.03 -2.70 10.26
N GLY A 24 6.95 -2.63 9.48
CA GLY A 24 5.72 -1.97 9.88
C GLY A 24 5.53 -0.57 9.31
N ASP A 25 6.38 -0.13 8.38
CA ASP A 25 6.23 1.14 7.67
C ASP A 25 5.78 0.87 6.22
N PHE A 26 4.60 1.38 5.85
CA PHE A 26 3.94 1.08 4.58
C PHE A 26 3.92 2.25 3.60
N GLU A 27 3.80 1.94 2.31
CA GLU A 27 3.41 2.86 1.25
C GLU A 27 2.04 2.43 0.72
N GLY A 28 1.10 3.38 0.59
CA GLY A 28 -0.25 3.11 0.12
C GLY A 28 -0.57 3.82 -1.20
N ASP A 29 -1.30 3.13 -2.10
CA ASP A 29 -1.70 3.66 -3.40
C ASP A 29 -2.99 2.98 -3.87
N THR A 30 -3.59 3.52 -4.94
CA THR A 30 -4.70 2.88 -5.63
C THR A 30 -4.36 2.61 -7.08
N VAL A 31 -4.66 1.40 -7.54
CA VAL A 31 -4.51 0.99 -8.94
C VAL A 31 -5.90 0.94 -9.57
N ILE A 32 -6.10 1.70 -10.65
CA ILE A 32 -7.40 1.85 -11.29
C ILE A 32 -7.48 0.98 -12.54
N GLY A 33 -8.61 0.27 -12.71
CA GLY A 33 -8.91 -0.51 -13.90
C GLY A 33 -9.19 0.36 -15.13
N LYS A 34 -9.20 -0.27 -16.31
CA LYS A 34 -9.53 0.39 -17.58
C LYS A 34 -10.88 1.12 -17.48
N ASN A 35 -10.96 2.32 -18.05
CA ASN A 35 -12.16 3.17 -18.04
C ASN A 35 -12.71 3.45 -16.64
N HIS A 36 -11.84 3.51 -15.63
CA HIS A 36 -12.18 3.69 -14.21
C HIS A 36 -13.09 2.58 -13.64
N LYS A 37 -13.11 1.41 -14.26
CA LYS A 37 -13.93 0.27 -13.84
C LYS A 37 -13.16 -0.58 -12.83
N GLY A 38 -13.55 -0.43 -11.56
CA GLY A 38 -12.93 -1.06 -10.41
C GLY A 38 -11.58 -0.45 -10.02
N ALA A 39 -11.21 -0.67 -8.78
CA ALA A 39 -9.94 -0.22 -8.23
C ALA A 39 -9.40 -1.21 -7.19
N LEU A 40 -8.09 -1.23 -7.03
CA LEU A 40 -7.39 -1.95 -5.98
C LEU A 40 -6.71 -0.94 -5.05
N LEU A 41 -6.81 -1.16 -3.75
CA LEU A 41 -5.90 -0.56 -2.78
C LEU A 41 -4.67 -1.46 -2.68
N THR A 42 -3.49 -0.88 -2.71
CA THR A 42 -2.22 -1.56 -2.48
C THR A 42 -1.50 -0.94 -1.30
N LEU A 43 -1.06 -1.76 -0.36
CA LEU A 43 -0.25 -1.35 0.78
C LEU A 43 1.03 -2.20 0.76
N VAL A 44 2.17 -1.56 0.58
CA VAL A 44 3.47 -2.22 0.46
C VAL A 44 4.31 -1.89 1.68
N GLU A 45 4.73 -2.91 2.42
CA GLU A 45 5.68 -2.74 3.52
C GLU A 45 7.07 -2.41 2.94
N ARG A 46 7.70 -1.36 3.45
CA ARG A 46 8.86 -0.72 2.82
C ARG A 46 10.15 -1.52 2.91
N LYS A 47 10.31 -2.33 3.94
CA LYS A 47 11.52 -3.15 4.18
C LYS A 47 11.39 -4.55 3.59
N SER A 48 10.29 -5.23 3.87
CA SER A 48 10.03 -6.60 3.40
C SER A 48 9.53 -6.69 1.96
N LEU A 49 8.99 -5.59 1.41
CA LEU A 49 8.24 -5.56 0.15
C LEU A 49 6.94 -6.38 0.17
N TYR A 50 6.47 -6.76 1.36
CA TYR A 50 5.20 -7.45 1.51
C TYR A 50 4.06 -6.56 1.06
N VAL A 51 3.13 -7.10 0.28
CA VAL A 51 2.00 -6.33 -0.25
C VAL A 51 0.67 -6.88 0.25
N HIS A 52 -0.23 -5.97 0.64
CA HIS A 52 -1.65 -6.25 0.73
C HIS A 52 -2.35 -5.66 -0.50
N ILE A 53 -3.27 -6.44 -1.09
CA ILE A 53 -4.06 -6.02 -2.24
C ILE A 53 -5.53 -6.19 -1.88
N VAL A 54 -6.29 -5.10 -1.90
CA VAL A 54 -7.72 -5.11 -1.57
C VAL A 54 -8.54 -4.62 -2.76
N HIS A 55 -9.52 -5.40 -3.20
CA HIS A 55 -10.47 -4.97 -4.24
C HIS A 55 -11.50 -4.00 -3.66
N LEU A 56 -11.47 -2.75 -4.14
CA LEU A 56 -12.38 -1.69 -3.68
C LEU A 56 -13.76 -1.74 -4.35
N GLY A 57 -13.93 -2.57 -5.38
CA GLY A 57 -15.17 -2.64 -6.16
C GLY A 57 -15.29 -1.51 -7.18
N GLN A 58 -16.52 -1.30 -7.66
CA GLN A 58 -16.82 -0.27 -8.65
C GLN A 58 -16.82 1.14 -8.06
N THR A 59 -17.33 1.28 -6.83
CA THR A 59 -17.38 2.55 -6.11
C THR A 59 -16.22 2.69 -5.15
N ARG A 60 -15.25 3.51 -5.53
CA ARG A 60 -14.12 3.88 -4.69
C ARG A 60 -14.50 5.12 -3.87
N THR A 61 -15.12 4.91 -2.72
CA THR A 61 -15.34 6.00 -1.76
C THR A 61 -14.13 6.14 -0.84
N THR A 62 -13.88 7.34 -0.35
CA THR A 62 -12.85 7.61 0.65
C THR A 62 -13.05 6.75 1.90
N ALA A 63 -14.28 6.69 2.42
CA ALA A 63 -14.61 5.91 3.59
C ALA A 63 -14.25 4.42 3.44
N LYS A 64 -14.56 3.82 2.28
CA LYS A 64 -14.22 2.43 1.98
C LYS A 64 -12.72 2.23 1.87
N THR A 65 -12.04 3.09 1.13
CA THR A 65 -10.57 3.03 0.94
C THR A 65 -9.85 3.09 2.29
N ILE A 66 -10.21 4.04 3.13
CA ILE A 66 -9.60 4.20 4.46
C ILE A 66 -9.97 3.05 5.39
N SER A 67 -11.20 2.54 5.37
CA SER A 67 -11.58 1.38 6.20
C SER A 67 -10.79 0.13 5.82
N CYS A 68 -10.61 -0.13 4.53
CA CYS A 68 -9.79 -1.25 4.04
C CYS A 68 -8.31 -1.06 4.41
N ALA A 69 -7.77 0.14 4.21
CA ALA A 69 -6.40 0.46 4.60
C ALA A 69 -6.17 0.23 6.10
N LEU A 70 -7.05 0.76 6.93
CA LEU A 70 -6.95 0.64 8.39
C LEU A 70 -7.01 -0.82 8.85
N ALA A 71 -7.89 -1.64 8.26
CA ALA A 71 -7.98 -3.06 8.58
C ALA A 71 -6.66 -3.80 8.27
N CYS A 72 -6.08 -3.59 7.10
CA CYS A 72 -4.80 -4.19 6.71
C CYS A 72 -3.64 -3.71 7.59
N LEU A 73 -3.56 -2.39 7.84
CA LEU A 73 -2.49 -1.80 8.65
C LEU A 73 -2.52 -2.30 10.10
N ARG A 74 -3.71 -2.42 10.69
CA ARG A 74 -3.88 -2.98 12.04
C ARG A 74 -3.48 -4.45 12.11
N SER A 75 -3.91 -5.27 11.15
CA SER A 75 -3.56 -6.70 11.11
C SER A 75 -2.05 -6.92 10.92
N SER A 76 -1.36 -5.95 10.32
CA SER A 76 0.09 -5.98 10.09
C SER A 76 0.89 -5.25 11.17
N HIS A 77 0.27 -4.80 12.26
CA HIS A 77 0.93 -4.04 13.33
C HIS A 77 1.73 -2.83 12.79
N ALA A 78 1.13 -2.10 11.84
CA ALA A 78 1.80 -0.99 11.19
C ALA A 78 2.09 0.16 12.16
N TYR A 79 3.29 0.75 12.03
CA TYR A 79 3.67 1.99 12.69
C TYR A 79 3.34 3.21 11.87
N SER A 80 3.55 3.14 10.57
CA SER A 80 3.28 4.27 9.68
C SER A 80 2.80 3.85 8.29
N VAL A 81 2.15 4.80 7.60
CA VAL A 81 1.82 4.67 6.19
C VAL A 81 2.07 6.00 5.45
N THR A 82 2.60 5.91 4.25
CA THR A 82 2.79 7.06 3.35
C THR A 82 1.89 6.92 2.13
N PHE A 83 1.02 7.92 1.90
CA PHE A 83 0.13 8.01 0.75
C PHE A 83 0.60 9.08 -0.25
N ASP A 84 -0.01 9.08 -1.43
CA ASP A 84 -0.01 10.25 -2.30
C ASP A 84 -1.08 11.26 -1.87
N ASN A 85 -1.22 12.35 -2.65
CA ASN A 85 -2.22 13.37 -2.37
C ASN A 85 -3.59 13.05 -3.03
N GLY A 86 -3.91 11.78 -3.24
CA GLY A 86 -5.18 11.34 -3.79
C GLY A 86 -6.34 11.67 -2.84
N LYS A 87 -7.47 12.15 -3.40
CA LYS A 87 -8.67 12.48 -2.62
C LYS A 87 -9.25 11.28 -1.88
N GLU A 88 -8.98 10.08 -2.35
CA GLU A 88 -9.36 8.82 -1.72
C GLU A 88 -8.77 8.61 -0.33
N PHE A 89 -7.74 9.37 0.02
CA PHE A 89 -7.09 9.34 1.34
C PHE A 89 -7.48 10.53 2.23
N SER A 90 -8.52 11.30 1.88
CA SER A 90 -8.90 12.51 2.63
C SER A 90 -9.40 12.23 4.06
N GLU A 91 -9.88 11.01 4.35
CA GLU A 91 -10.24 10.59 5.72
C GLU A 91 -9.06 9.94 6.48
N HIS A 92 -7.82 10.22 6.10
CA HIS A 92 -6.61 9.63 6.70
C HIS A 92 -6.51 9.82 8.22
N ARG A 93 -7.18 10.83 8.79
CA ARG A 93 -7.24 11.03 10.24
C ARG A 93 -7.71 9.79 11.00
N ARG A 94 -8.60 9.00 10.42
CA ARG A 94 -9.07 7.74 11.03
C ARG A 94 -7.93 6.74 11.24
N ILE A 95 -6.89 6.79 10.40
CA ILE A 95 -5.67 5.98 10.53
C ILE A 95 -4.79 6.57 11.63
N THR A 96 -4.60 7.88 11.63
CA THR A 96 -3.81 8.58 12.66
C THR A 96 -4.43 8.44 14.05
N ASP A 97 -5.75 8.57 14.17
CA ASP A 97 -6.49 8.40 15.43
C ASP A 97 -6.41 6.95 15.95
N ALA A 98 -6.12 5.99 15.08
CA ALA A 98 -5.84 4.60 15.45
C ALA A 98 -4.39 4.35 15.91
N GLY A 99 -3.56 5.40 16.01
CA GLY A 99 -2.18 5.31 16.48
C GLY A 99 -1.17 4.97 15.37
N ILE A 100 -1.55 5.06 14.08
CA ILE A 100 -0.67 4.79 12.94
C ILE A 100 -0.30 6.13 12.29
N GLU A 101 0.98 6.46 12.27
CA GLU A 101 1.47 7.70 11.67
C GLU A 101 1.16 7.77 10.16
N THR A 102 0.64 8.89 9.69
CA THR A 102 0.23 9.04 8.29
C THR A 102 1.00 10.19 7.64
N TYR A 103 1.70 9.90 6.56
CA TYR A 103 2.51 10.84 5.80
C TYR A 103 2.03 10.95 4.35
N PHE A 104 2.34 12.08 3.73
CA PHE A 104 1.99 12.35 2.34
C PHE A 104 3.20 12.75 1.52
N ALA A 105 3.37 12.09 0.36
CA ALA A 105 4.40 12.40 -0.60
C ALA A 105 4.18 13.80 -1.19
N ASP A 106 5.25 14.41 -1.70
CA ASP A 106 5.14 15.65 -2.46
C ASP A 106 4.32 15.44 -3.73
N PRO A 107 3.57 16.45 -4.17
CA PRO A 107 2.88 16.38 -5.45
C PRO A 107 3.86 16.05 -6.59
N TYR A 108 3.45 15.16 -7.48
CA TYR A 108 4.21 14.75 -8.67
C TYR A 108 5.58 14.08 -8.43
N LYS A 109 5.89 13.66 -7.20
CA LYS A 109 7.13 12.94 -6.87
C LYS A 109 6.87 11.46 -6.58
N SER A 110 6.54 10.68 -7.60
CA SER A 110 6.27 9.23 -7.48
C SER A 110 7.46 8.46 -6.90
N ILE A 111 8.70 8.92 -7.17
CA ILE A 111 9.92 8.30 -6.65
C ILE A 111 9.97 8.21 -5.11
N GLN A 112 9.26 9.10 -4.42
CA GLN A 112 9.14 9.05 -2.95
C GLN A 112 8.35 7.83 -2.45
N ARG A 113 7.61 7.14 -3.37
CA ARG A 113 6.85 5.91 -3.13
C ARG A 113 7.29 4.80 -4.11
N ALA A 114 8.60 4.70 -4.32
CA ALA A 114 9.18 3.79 -5.32
C ALA A 114 8.81 2.32 -5.07
N ARG A 115 8.60 1.90 -3.81
CA ARG A 115 8.19 0.54 -3.48
C ARG A 115 6.80 0.24 -4.00
N ASN A 116 5.88 1.16 -3.80
CA ASN A 116 4.52 1.03 -4.30
C ASN A 116 4.47 1.07 -5.83
N GLU A 117 5.18 1.99 -6.46
CA GLU A 117 5.24 2.09 -7.93
C GLU A 117 5.79 0.80 -8.56
N ASN A 118 6.86 0.24 -8.02
CA ASN A 118 7.41 -1.04 -8.47
C ASN A 118 6.41 -2.18 -8.30
N THR A 119 5.76 -2.27 -7.14
CA THR A 119 4.77 -3.30 -6.85
C THR A 119 3.55 -3.19 -7.75
N ASN A 120 3.07 -1.98 -8.01
CA ASN A 120 1.98 -1.75 -8.96
C ASN A 120 2.36 -2.23 -10.37
N GLY A 121 3.62 -2.05 -10.78
CA GLY A 121 4.16 -2.60 -12.03
C GLY A 121 4.10 -4.15 -12.06
N LEU A 122 4.39 -4.81 -10.95
CA LEU A 122 4.28 -6.27 -10.84
C LEU A 122 2.82 -6.74 -10.87
N ILE A 123 1.91 -6.05 -10.19
CA ILE A 123 0.47 -6.33 -10.25
C ILE A 123 -0.04 -6.23 -11.69
N ARG A 124 0.47 -5.28 -12.48
CA ARG A 124 0.11 -5.10 -13.89
C ARG A 124 0.54 -6.25 -14.80
N GLN A 125 1.44 -7.13 -14.37
CA GLN A 125 1.76 -8.38 -15.08
C GLN A 125 0.58 -9.38 -15.01
N TYR A 126 -0.21 -9.34 -13.91
CA TYR A 126 -1.40 -10.18 -13.71
C TYR A 126 -2.69 -9.50 -14.16
N LEU A 127 -2.76 -8.18 -14.00
CA LEU A 127 -3.92 -7.34 -14.30
C LEU A 127 -3.48 -6.17 -15.19
N PRO A 128 -3.36 -6.38 -16.51
CA PRO A 128 -2.87 -5.36 -17.44
C PRO A 128 -3.68 -4.06 -17.42
N LYS A 129 -3.08 -2.94 -17.84
CA LYS A 129 -3.75 -1.63 -17.93
C LYS A 129 -5.00 -1.65 -18.82
N SER A 130 -5.05 -2.59 -19.78
CA SER A 130 -6.19 -2.79 -20.68
C SER A 130 -7.36 -3.54 -20.04
N SER A 131 -7.22 -4.10 -18.84
CA SER A 131 -8.26 -4.86 -18.15
C SER A 131 -9.08 -4.00 -17.20
N SER A 132 -10.42 -4.26 -17.17
CA SER A 132 -11.30 -3.79 -16.12
C SER A 132 -11.10 -4.64 -14.85
N PHE A 133 -11.33 -4.03 -13.67
CA PHE A 133 -11.26 -4.75 -12.41
C PHE A 133 -12.64 -5.12 -11.86
N ASP A 134 -13.73 -4.76 -12.54
CA ASP A 134 -15.11 -4.97 -12.07
C ASP A 134 -15.42 -6.43 -11.75
N HIS A 135 -14.84 -7.34 -12.54
CA HIS A 135 -15.11 -8.78 -12.47
C HIS A 135 -13.95 -9.60 -11.91
N VAL A 136 -12.94 -8.93 -11.34
CA VAL A 136 -11.83 -9.64 -10.71
C VAL A 136 -12.33 -10.19 -9.38
N SER A 137 -12.32 -11.50 -9.23
CA SER A 137 -12.79 -12.15 -8.00
C SER A 137 -11.83 -11.92 -6.83
N LYS A 138 -12.36 -12.07 -5.61
CA LYS A 138 -11.55 -11.99 -4.39
C LYS A 138 -10.45 -13.06 -4.41
N GLU A 139 -10.77 -14.27 -4.82
CA GLU A 139 -9.85 -15.41 -4.92
C GLU A 139 -8.70 -15.09 -5.90
N ARG A 140 -9.01 -14.39 -7.01
CA ARG A 140 -7.97 -13.95 -7.96
C ARG A 140 -7.02 -12.92 -7.35
N ILE A 141 -7.53 -11.98 -6.57
CA ILE A 141 -6.70 -11.01 -5.85
C ILE A 141 -5.81 -11.71 -4.83
N GLU A 142 -6.35 -12.63 -4.05
CA GLU A 142 -5.59 -13.44 -3.07
C GLU A 142 -4.49 -14.28 -3.72
N GLN A 143 -4.74 -14.87 -4.90
CA GLN A 143 -3.74 -15.58 -5.68
C GLN A 143 -2.58 -14.67 -6.13
N ILE A 144 -2.90 -13.45 -6.60
CA ILE A 144 -1.90 -12.46 -7.02
C ILE A 144 -1.08 -12.00 -5.81
N GLU A 145 -1.73 -11.65 -4.71
CA GLU A 145 -1.07 -11.25 -3.47
C GLU A 145 -0.11 -12.36 -2.97
N THR A 146 -0.59 -13.60 -2.92
CA THR A 146 0.22 -14.77 -2.54
C THR A 146 1.41 -14.97 -3.47
N ALA A 147 1.19 -14.89 -4.78
CA ALA A 147 2.27 -15.04 -5.76
C ALA A 147 3.35 -13.97 -5.62
N LEU A 148 2.97 -12.72 -5.36
CA LEU A 148 3.92 -11.62 -5.16
C LEU A 148 4.68 -11.74 -3.84
N ASN A 149 4.00 -12.14 -2.76
CA ASN A 149 4.58 -12.26 -1.43
C ASN A 149 5.48 -13.50 -1.27
N ASN A 150 5.28 -14.53 -2.09
CA ASN A 150 6.12 -15.74 -2.11
C ASN A 150 7.16 -15.76 -3.25
N ARG A 151 7.29 -14.65 -3.98
CA ARG A 151 8.31 -14.52 -5.02
C ARG A 151 9.63 -14.03 -4.42
N PRO A 152 10.74 -14.79 -4.54
CA PRO A 152 12.07 -14.36 -4.09
C PRO A 152 12.48 -13.03 -4.71
N ARG A 153 13.06 -12.14 -3.93
CA ARG A 153 13.52 -10.82 -4.38
C ARG A 153 15.03 -10.69 -4.24
N LYS A 154 15.69 -10.30 -5.32
CA LYS A 154 17.15 -10.06 -5.31
C LYS A 154 17.54 -9.04 -4.23
N THR A 155 16.73 -7.98 -4.07
CA THR A 155 16.95 -6.92 -3.08
C THR A 155 16.76 -7.37 -1.63
N LEU A 156 16.16 -8.54 -1.40
CA LEU A 156 16.00 -9.18 -0.10
C LEU A 156 16.98 -10.36 0.09
N GLY A 157 18.06 -10.42 -0.70
CA GLY A 157 18.99 -11.55 -0.63
C GLY A 157 18.35 -12.88 -1.08
N TRP A 158 17.41 -12.82 -1.99
CA TRP A 158 16.61 -13.96 -2.52
C TRP A 158 15.58 -14.53 -1.53
N TYR A 159 15.40 -13.93 -0.35
CA TYR A 159 14.25 -14.22 0.50
C TYR A 159 12.95 -13.68 -0.13
N THR A 160 11.84 -14.28 0.26
CA THR A 160 10.51 -13.78 -0.13
C THR A 160 10.05 -12.66 0.81
N PRO A 161 9.15 -11.78 0.36
CA PRO A 161 8.47 -10.84 1.26
C PRO A 161 7.82 -11.53 2.47
N SER A 162 7.21 -12.71 2.27
CA SER A 162 6.61 -13.51 3.35
C SER A 162 7.64 -13.96 4.38
N ASP A 163 8.84 -14.41 3.95
CA ASP A 163 9.90 -14.82 4.88
C ASP A 163 10.34 -13.67 5.78
N ILE A 164 10.55 -12.49 5.19
CA ILE A 164 10.96 -11.30 5.95
C ILE A 164 9.84 -10.85 6.89
N MET A 165 8.59 -10.86 6.43
CA MET A 165 7.45 -10.43 7.25
C MET A 165 7.17 -11.40 8.40
N ALA A 166 7.36 -12.70 8.21
CA ALA A 166 7.22 -13.72 9.25
C ALA A 166 8.16 -13.47 10.43
N SER A 167 9.37 -12.96 10.19
CA SER A 167 10.34 -12.62 11.25
C SER A 167 9.80 -11.53 12.18
N PHE A 168 8.93 -10.64 11.71
CA PHE A 168 8.32 -9.58 12.51
C PHE A 168 7.36 -10.13 13.58
N TYR A 169 6.58 -11.15 13.22
CA TYR A 169 5.61 -11.75 14.14
C TYR A 169 6.23 -12.74 15.14
N THR A 170 7.45 -13.18 14.89
CA THR A 170 8.14 -14.14 15.77
C THR A 170 8.86 -13.44 16.94
N VAL A 171 9.11 -12.13 16.83
CA VAL A 171 9.85 -11.32 17.81
C VAL A 171 8.92 -10.44 18.66
N ALA A 172 7.65 -10.34 18.27
CA ALA A 172 6.59 -9.64 19.00
C ALA A 172 5.84 -10.63 19.89
#